data_e1f81e27ba75565f6e2b929f801edef7
#
_entry.id   e1f81e27ba75565f6e2b929f801edef7
#
_cell.length_a   1.000
_cell.length_b   1.000
_cell.length_c   1.000
_cell.angle_alpha   90.00
_cell.angle_beta   90.00
_cell.angle_gamma   90.00
#
_symmetry.space_group_name_H-M   'P 1'
#
loop_
_entity.id
_entity.type
_entity.pdbx_description
1 polymer ?
#
loop_
_entity_poly.entity_id
_entity_poly.type
_entity_poly.pdbx_seq_one_letter_code
_entity_poly.pdbx_strand_id
1 'polypeptide(L)'
;MLNYIKSAKQNLFTLLLAVLFCTAAQIVRAIEVTYYEFPAIEGGTISTEQWAGKPYLVVNTASRCAFTKQYADLQRLYDKYRNEGLGIIAVPSDDFRQELDTDAEIKNFCELNYDIDMPMTSSLSVKGPNAHSFFKAMSEQAGYAPEWNFYKILIGVNGQVVGSWGSTTKPMAGKITKAIEAQLAKSY
;
A
#
# COMPACT_ATOMS: atom_id res chain seq x y z
N MET A 1 33.67 -7.78 -60.35
CA MET A 1 34.10 -7.33 -59.02
C MET A 1 33.14 -6.30 -58.37
N LEU A 2 32.61 -5.33 -59.10
CA LEU A 2 31.72 -4.27 -58.56
C LEU A 2 30.38 -4.79 -58.02
N ASN A 3 29.78 -5.84 -58.62
CA ASN A 3 28.47 -6.38 -58.21
C ASN A 3 28.52 -7.19 -56.90
N TYR A 4 29.68 -7.78 -56.58
CA TYR A 4 29.87 -8.54 -55.35
C TYR A 4 29.95 -7.61 -54.10
N ILE A 5 30.58 -6.45 -54.29
CA ILE A 5 30.73 -5.44 -53.22
C ILE A 5 29.38 -4.76 -52.87
N LYS A 6 28.49 -4.55 -53.87
CA LYS A 6 27.15 -4.03 -53.66
C LYS A 6 26.25 -4.99 -52.85
N SER A 7 26.31 -6.30 -53.18
CA SER A 7 25.54 -7.31 -52.47
C SER A 7 25.98 -7.47 -51.02
N ALA A 8 27.29 -7.44 -50.73
CA ALA A 8 27.82 -7.56 -49.38
C ALA A 8 27.44 -6.37 -48.48
N LYS A 9 27.43 -5.13 -49.02
CA LYS A 9 27.00 -3.92 -48.28
C LYS A 9 25.51 -3.94 -48.01
N GLN A 10 24.69 -4.43 -48.92
CA GLN A 10 23.23 -4.52 -48.75
C GLN A 10 22.84 -5.55 -47.68
N ASN A 11 23.53 -6.70 -47.67
CA ASN A 11 23.33 -7.74 -46.66
C ASN A 11 23.80 -7.29 -45.26
N LEU A 12 24.91 -6.54 -45.17
CA LEU A 12 25.41 -5.99 -43.91
C LEU A 12 24.46 -4.95 -43.33
N PHE A 13 23.88 -4.10 -44.19
CA PHE A 13 22.91 -3.07 -43.76
C PHE A 13 21.60 -3.71 -43.29
N THR A 14 21.13 -4.76 -43.94
CA THR A 14 19.90 -5.50 -43.52
C THR A 14 20.14 -6.26 -42.22
N LEU A 15 21.33 -6.82 -42.01
CA LEU A 15 21.70 -7.48 -40.75
C LEU A 15 21.80 -6.50 -39.60
N LEU A 16 22.36 -5.29 -39.82
CA LEU A 16 22.44 -4.25 -38.82
C LEU A 16 21.04 -3.70 -38.41
N LEU A 17 20.13 -3.55 -39.38
CA LEU A 17 18.73 -3.16 -39.07
C LEU A 17 17.99 -4.24 -38.29
N ALA A 18 18.19 -5.52 -38.61
CA ALA A 18 17.56 -6.62 -37.87
C ALA A 18 18.08 -6.74 -36.45
N VAL A 19 19.37 -6.47 -36.20
CA VAL A 19 19.94 -6.45 -34.84
C VAL A 19 19.45 -5.24 -34.05
N LEU A 20 19.28 -4.06 -34.67
CA LEU A 20 18.70 -2.88 -34.00
C LEU A 20 17.23 -3.08 -33.64
N PHE A 21 16.45 -3.80 -34.44
CA PHE A 21 15.05 -4.12 -34.12
C PHE A 21 14.92 -5.18 -33.03
N CYS A 22 15.89 -6.11 -32.92
CA CYS A 22 15.86 -7.14 -31.88
C CYS A 22 16.22 -6.61 -30.47
N THR A 23 16.99 -5.50 -30.39
CA THR A 23 17.36 -4.88 -29.11
C THR A 23 16.29 -3.91 -28.56
N ALA A 24 15.29 -3.56 -29.37
CA ALA A 24 14.18 -2.70 -28.97
C ALA A 24 12.98 -3.45 -28.33
N ALA A 25 13.01 -4.77 -28.28
CA ALA A 25 12.11 -5.55 -27.43
C ALA A 25 12.58 -5.39 -25.97
N GLN A 26 12.48 -4.20 -25.44
CA GLN A 26 12.54 -4.00 -23.99
C GLN A 26 11.40 -4.83 -23.42
N ILE A 27 11.77 -5.87 -22.66
CA ILE A 27 10.86 -6.65 -21.86
C ILE A 27 10.22 -5.61 -20.92
N VAL A 28 9.01 -5.16 -21.24
CA VAL A 28 8.15 -4.51 -20.29
C VAL A 28 7.85 -5.57 -19.23
N ARG A 29 8.70 -5.62 -18.21
CA ARG A 29 8.46 -6.49 -17.07
C ARG A 29 7.20 -5.93 -16.43
N ALA A 30 6.09 -6.61 -16.60
CA ALA A 30 4.87 -6.28 -15.89
C ALA A 30 5.24 -6.18 -14.41
N ILE A 31 4.96 -5.05 -13.78
CA ILE A 31 5.12 -4.90 -12.33
C ILE A 31 4.10 -5.87 -11.74
N GLU A 32 4.58 -6.97 -11.18
CA GLU A 32 3.73 -7.94 -10.51
C GLU A 32 3.22 -7.26 -9.21
N VAL A 33 1.92 -6.99 -9.16
CA VAL A 33 1.28 -6.41 -7.98
C VAL A 33 1.08 -7.51 -6.97
N THR A 34 1.70 -7.36 -5.80
CA THR A 34 1.51 -8.30 -4.69
C THR A 34 0.30 -7.90 -3.88
N TYR A 35 -0.62 -8.83 -3.67
CA TYR A 35 -1.77 -8.66 -2.80
C TYR A 35 -1.51 -9.32 -1.43
N TYR A 36 -2.10 -8.75 -0.39
CA TYR A 36 -1.95 -9.20 0.99
C TYR A 36 -3.32 -9.51 1.59
N GLU A 37 -3.36 -10.55 2.41
CA GLU A 37 -4.56 -10.97 3.12
C GLU A 37 -4.37 -10.75 4.61
N PHE A 38 -5.33 -10.08 5.23
CA PHE A 38 -5.35 -9.80 6.66
C PHE A 38 -6.56 -10.49 7.30
N PRO A 39 -6.43 -11.13 8.48
CA PRO A 39 -7.58 -11.59 9.22
C PRO A 39 -8.44 -10.40 9.65
N ALA A 40 -9.72 -10.41 9.31
CA ALA A 40 -10.65 -9.35 9.71
C ALA A 40 -11.05 -9.49 11.17
N ILE A 41 -11.21 -8.37 11.88
CA ILE A 41 -11.60 -8.36 13.31
C ILE A 41 -12.99 -8.97 13.54
N GLU A 42 -13.85 -8.96 12.54
CA GLU A 42 -15.18 -9.58 12.56
C GLU A 42 -15.19 -11.03 12.07
N GLY A 43 -14.01 -11.59 11.79
CA GLY A 43 -13.85 -12.87 11.13
C GLY A 43 -13.79 -12.78 9.60
N GLY A 44 -13.25 -13.82 8.97
CA GLY A 44 -12.95 -13.82 7.55
C GLY A 44 -11.66 -13.09 7.21
N THR A 45 -11.54 -12.58 5.99
CA THR A 45 -10.30 -12.04 5.42
C THR A 45 -10.55 -10.72 4.71
N ILE A 46 -9.66 -9.74 4.93
CA ILE A 46 -9.54 -8.51 4.17
C ILE A 46 -8.42 -8.73 3.15
N SER A 47 -8.77 -8.87 1.87
CA SER A 47 -7.78 -8.94 0.78
C SER A 47 -7.54 -7.57 0.17
N THR A 48 -6.28 -7.18 0.00
CA THR A 48 -5.94 -5.93 -0.69
C THR A 48 -6.24 -5.97 -2.19
N GLU A 49 -6.53 -7.15 -2.75
CA GLU A 49 -6.99 -7.32 -4.13
C GLU A 49 -8.32 -6.58 -4.42
N GLN A 50 -9.18 -6.40 -3.40
CA GLN A 50 -10.40 -5.61 -3.55
C GLN A 50 -10.14 -4.14 -3.98
N TRP A 51 -8.91 -3.65 -3.76
CA TRP A 51 -8.44 -2.35 -4.22
C TRP A 51 -7.46 -2.45 -5.40
N ALA A 52 -7.56 -3.49 -6.22
CA ALA A 52 -6.78 -3.58 -7.46
C ALA A 52 -7.02 -2.35 -8.34
N GLY A 53 -5.95 -1.67 -8.76
CA GLY A 53 -6.03 -0.42 -9.55
C GLY A 53 -6.52 0.80 -8.77
N LYS A 54 -6.65 0.72 -7.44
CA LYS A 54 -7.08 1.80 -6.54
C LYS A 54 -6.06 1.99 -5.42
N PRO A 55 -5.94 3.20 -4.83
CA PRO A 55 -5.06 3.41 -3.69
C PRO A 55 -5.67 2.85 -2.41
N TYR A 56 -4.80 2.40 -1.49
CA TYR A 56 -5.23 2.06 -0.13
C TYR A 56 -4.18 2.47 0.91
N LEU A 57 -4.65 2.84 2.11
CA LEU A 57 -3.85 3.27 3.25
C LEU A 57 -3.89 2.19 4.33
N VAL A 58 -2.73 1.71 4.76
CA VAL A 58 -2.60 0.80 5.91
C VAL A 58 -2.05 1.59 7.08
N VAL A 59 -2.69 1.46 8.23
CA VAL A 59 -2.32 2.19 9.47
C VAL A 59 -2.28 1.24 10.63
N ASN A 60 -1.13 1.09 11.30
CA ASN A 60 -1.10 0.38 12.56
C ASN A 60 -1.67 1.24 13.70
N THR A 61 -2.58 0.68 14.47
CA THR A 61 -3.35 1.42 15.47
C THR A 61 -3.19 0.86 16.88
N ALA A 62 -3.63 1.61 17.88
CA ALA A 62 -3.71 1.13 19.26
C ALA A 62 -4.72 1.97 20.08
N SER A 63 -5.44 1.29 20.98
CA SER A 63 -6.54 1.89 21.77
C SER A 63 -6.07 2.73 22.97
N ARG A 64 -4.85 2.49 23.48
CA ARG A 64 -4.29 3.16 24.69
C ARG A 64 -3.12 4.09 24.38
N CYS A 65 -3.07 4.63 23.16
CA CYS A 65 -1.98 5.48 22.68
C CYS A 65 -2.32 6.97 22.80
N ALA A 66 -1.32 7.81 23.00
CA ALA A 66 -1.51 9.26 22.92
C ALA A 66 -2.07 9.74 21.56
N PHE A 67 -1.88 8.97 20.51
CA PHE A 67 -2.37 9.25 19.16
C PHE A 67 -3.74 8.62 18.84
N THR A 68 -4.39 7.92 19.76
CA THR A 68 -5.67 7.21 19.55
C THR A 68 -6.77 8.09 18.98
N LYS A 69 -6.77 9.40 19.31
CA LYS A 69 -7.70 10.38 18.73
C LYS A 69 -7.62 10.48 17.20
N GLN A 70 -6.56 9.95 16.57
CA GLN A 70 -6.45 9.89 15.10
C GLN A 70 -7.45 8.91 14.47
N TYR A 71 -8.09 8.02 15.22
CA TYR A 71 -9.19 7.21 14.70
C TYR A 71 -10.30 8.08 14.09
N ALA A 72 -10.69 9.17 14.77
CA ALA A 72 -11.68 10.09 14.22
C ALA A 72 -11.25 10.73 12.89
N ASP A 73 -9.95 11.02 12.74
CA ASP A 73 -9.42 11.55 11.48
C ASP A 73 -9.33 10.46 10.39
N LEU A 74 -9.05 9.20 10.75
CA LEU A 74 -9.04 8.06 9.82
C LEU A 74 -10.46 7.78 9.30
N GLN A 75 -11.45 7.77 10.20
CA GLN A 75 -12.86 7.60 9.79
C GLN A 75 -13.30 8.72 8.84
N ARG A 76 -13.01 9.99 9.18
CA ARG A 76 -13.31 11.12 8.28
C ARG A 76 -12.60 11.03 6.92
N LEU A 77 -11.36 10.51 6.89
CA LEU A 77 -10.63 10.30 5.66
C LEU A 77 -11.29 9.20 4.81
N TYR A 78 -11.72 8.12 5.47
CA TYR A 78 -12.44 7.03 4.84
C TYR A 78 -13.78 7.50 4.27
N ASP A 79 -14.60 8.18 5.05
CA ASP A 79 -15.89 8.73 4.61
C ASP A 79 -15.76 9.66 3.42
N LYS A 80 -14.70 10.48 3.42
CA LYS A 80 -14.46 11.44 2.33
C LYS A 80 -14.14 10.74 1.00
N TYR A 81 -13.33 9.67 1.02
CA TYR A 81 -12.76 9.14 -0.22
C TYR A 81 -13.17 7.70 -0.56
N ARG A 82 -13.90 6.97 0.31
CA ARG A 82 -14.30 5.58 0.03
C ARG A 82 -15.12 5.43 -1.24
N ASN A 83 -16.00 6.38 -1.52
CA ASN A 83 -16.83 6.39 -2.72
C ASN A 83 -16.03 6.77 -3.99
N GLU A 84 -14.84 7.36 -3.83
CA GLU A 84 -13.90 7.62 -4.91
C GLU A 84 -12.93 6.45 -5.12
N GLY A 85 -12.94 5.44 -4.23
CA GLY A 85 -12.20 4.21 -4.36
C GLY A 85 -11.02 4.05 -3.39
N LEU A 86 -10.83 4.95 -2.42
CA LEU A 86 -9.81 4.78 -1.38
C LEU A 86 -10.16 3.62 -0.44
N GLY A 87 -9.23 2.65 -0.29
CA GLY A 87 -9.25 1.72 0.82
C GLY A 87 -8.54 2.27 2.06
N ILE A 88 -9.03 1.95 3.25
CA ILE A 88 -8.28 2.13 4.50
C ILE A 88 -8.35 0.82 5.28
N ILE A 89 -7.23 0.38 5.83
CA ILE A 89 -7.12 -0.77 6.72
C ILE A 89 -6.50 -0.31 8.03
N ALA A 90 -7.28 -0.35 9.12
CA ALA A 90 -6.75 -0.21 10.47
C ALA A 90 -6.20 -1.56 10.94
N VAL A 91 -4.98 -1.56 11.45
CA VAL A 91 -4.29 -2.76 11.94
C VAL A 91 -3.95 -2.58 13.42
N PRO A 92 -4.83 -2.99 14.35
CA PRO A 92 -4.52 -3.00 15.78
C PRO A 92 -3.25 -3.80 16.05
N SER A 93 -2.39 -3.29 16.95
CA SER A 93 -1.14 -3.96 17.31
C SER A 93 -0.71 -3.65 18.71
N ASP A 94 -0.33 -4.68 19.49
CA ASP A 94 0.27 -4.52 20.80
C ASP A 94 1.81 -4.51 20.78
N ASP A 95 2.45 -4.46 19.62
CA ASP A 95 3.90 -4.40 19.51
C ASP A 95 4.55 -3.20 20.25
N PHE A 96 3.75 -2.18 20.55
CA PHE A 96 4.16 -1.00 21.33
C PHE A 96 3.50 -0.96 22.73
N ARG A 97 2.88 -2.08 23.18
CA ARG A 97 2.27 -2.26 24.49
C ARG A 97 1.21 -1.22 24.82
N GLN A 98 0.38 -0.91 23.85
CA GLN A 98 -0.68 0.10 23.97
C GLN A 98 -2.02 -0.34 23.37
N GLU A 99 -2.20 -1.63 23.10
CA GLU A 99 -3.48 -2.16 22.62
C GLU A 99 -4.28 -2.80 23.74
N LEU A 100 -5.55 -3.08 23.52
CA LEU A 100 -6.43 -3.87 24.34
C LEU A 100 -6.16 -5.36 24.15
N ASP A 101 -6.61 -6.18 25.11
CA ASP A 101 -6.17 -7.58 25.18
C ASP A 101 -6.89 -8.49 24.16
N THR A 102 -8.09 -8.13 23.71
CA THR A 102 -8.89 -8.95 22.80
C THR A 102 -9.45 -8.15 21.62
N ASP A 103 -9.64 -8.82 20.48
CA ASP A 103 -10.25 -8.23 19.28
C ASP A 103 -11.67 -7.67 19.56
N ALA A 104 -12.44 -8.36 20.42
CA ALA A 104 -13.77 -7.88 20.82
C ALA A 104 -13.73 -6.56 21.58
N GLU A 105 -12.76 -6.38 22.50
CA GLU A 105 -12.56 -5.11 23.22
C GLU A 105 -12.10 -4.01 22.28
N ILE A 106 -11.17 -4.32 21.36
CA ILE A 106 -10.67 -3.38 20.37
C ILE A 106 -11.82 -2.90 19.47
N LYS A 107 -12.60 -3.83 18.92
CA LYS A 107 -13.76 -3.51 18.08
C LYS A 107 -14.75 -2.62 18.80
N ASN A 108 -15.21 -3.03 20.00
CA ASN A 108 -16.14 -2.27 20.80
C ASN A 108 -15.61 -0.87 21.12
N PHE A 109 -14.33 -0.75 21.49
CA PHE A 109 -13.69 0.52 21.75
C PHE A 109 -13.75 1.46 20.54
N CYS A 110 -13.40 0.96 19.36
CA CYS A 110 -13.34 1.74 18.11
C CYS A 110 -14.75 2.17 17.65
N GLU A 111 -15.74 1.27 17.71
CA GLU A 111 -17.12 1.56 17.33
C GLU A 111 -17.76 2.57 18.30
N LEU A 112 -17.69 2.34 19.60
CA LEU A 112 -18.36 3.18 20.60
C LEU A 112 -17.74 4.58 20.75
N ASN A 113 -16.43 4.75 20.54
CA ASN A 113 -15.76 6.02 20.78
C ASN A 113 -15.50 6.83 19.49
N TYR A 114 -15.46 6.17 18.32
CA TYR A 114 -15.05 6.81 17.06
C TYR A 114 -15.96 6.49 15.88
N ASP A 115 -17.01 5.69 16.09
CA ASP A 115 -17.97 5.29 15.04
C ASP A 115 -17.26 4.66 13.81
N ILE A 116 -16.26 3.79 14.08
CA ILE A 116 -15.43 3.19 13.05
C ILE A 116 -16.23 2.15 12.26
N ASP A 117 -16.32 2.36 10.93
CA ASP A 117 -16.85 1.40 9.96
C ASP A 117 -15.84 1.05 8.84
N MET A 118 -14.65 1.64 8.89
CA MET A 118 -13.58 1.26 7.97
C MET A 118 -13.05 -0.14 8.28
N PRO A 119 -12.53 -0.88 7.27
CA PRO A 119 -11.92 -2.19 7.46
C PRO A 119 -10.88 -2.22 8.58
N MET A 120 -11.02 -3.17 9.49
CA MET A 120 -10.13 -3.37 10.63
C MET A 120 -9.71 -4.84 10.73
N THR A 121 -8.43 -5.08 10.96
CA THR A 121 -7.89 -6.44 11.15
C THR A 121 -8.02 -6.89 12.60
N SER A 122 -7.95 -8.20 12.84
CA SER A 122 -7.56 -8.73 14.16
C SER A 122 -6.23 -8.10 14.59
N SER A 123 -5.92 -8.13 15.89
CA SER A 123 -4.64 -7.66 16.40
C SER A 123 -3.48 -8.43 15.78
N LEU A 124 -2.50 -7.72 15.21
CA LEU A 124 -1.37 -8.30 14.46
C LEU A 124 -0.03 -7.71 14.91
N SER A 125 1.03 -8.49 14.73
CA SER A 125 2.39 -7.97 14.78
C SER A 125 2.70 -7.16 13.51
N VAL A 126 3.24 -5.95 13.71
CA VAL A 126 3.59 -5.01 12.63
C VAL A 126 5.11 -4.78 12.52
N LYS A 127 5.89 -5.36 13.45
CA LYS A 127 7.37 -5.29 13.46
C LYS A 127 8.02 -6.60 13.89
N GLY A 128 9.32 -6.72 13.59
CA GLY A 128 10.12 -7.87 13.99
C GLY A 128 9.82 -9.14 13.19
N PRO A 129 10.33 -10.31 13.64
CA PRO A 129 10.27 -11.55 12.89
C PRO A 129 8.85 -12.10 12.70
N ASN A 130 7.93 -11.75 13.60
CA ASN A 130 6.53 -12.19 13.55
C ASN A 130 5.60 -11.20 12.86
N ALA A 131 6.13 -10.10 12.30
CA ALA A 131 5.31 -9.12 11.60
C ALA A 131 4.53 -9.78 10.45
N HIS A 132 3.32 -9.29 10.23
CA HIS A 132 2.51 -9.68 9.08
C HIS A 132 3.27 -9.44 7.76
N SER A 133 3.03 -10.29 6.74
CA SER A 133 3.76 -10.28 5.47
C SER A 133 3.79 -8.91 4.79
N PHE A 134 2.71 -8.14 4.88
CA PHE A 134 2.66 -6.75 4.39
C PHE A 134 3.77 -5.89 5.03
N PHE A 135 3.86 -5.87 6.36
CA PHE A 135 4.84 -5.02 7.05
C PHE A 135 6.27 -5.49 6.83
N LYS A 136 6.50 -6.82 6.72
CA LYS A 136 7.82 -7.37 6.31
C LYS A 136 8.21 -6.86 4.94
N ALA A 137 7.32 -6.99 3.96
CA ALA A 137 7.58 -6.52 2.60
C ALA A 137 7.83 -5.02 2.54
N MET A 138 7.06 -4.20 3.28
CA MET A 138 7.27 -2.74 3.34
C MET A 138 8.61 -2.38 3.98
N SER A 139 9.02 -3.10 5.02
CA SER A 139 10.31 -2.91 5.67
C SER A 139 11.50 -3.29 4.77
N GLU A 140 11.41 -4.44 4.11
CA GLU A 140 12.48 -4.98 3.27
C GLU A 140 12.64 -4.23 1.94
N GLN A 141 11.52 -3.92 1.28
CA GLN A 141 11.53 -3.33 -0.07
C GLN A 141 11.71 -1.81 -0.05
N ALA A 142 11.24 -1.13 0.98
CA ALA A 142 11.14 0.32 1.00
C ALA A 142 11.66 0.97 2.30
N GLY A 143 12.10 0.18 3.28
CA GLY A 143 12.55 0.69 4.58
C GLY A 143 11.43 1.29 5.43
N TYR A 144 10.16 0.97 5.15
CA TYR A 144 9.00 1.53 5.83
C TYR A 144 8.50 0.58 6.93
N ALA A 145 9.14 0.62 8.08
CA ALA A 145 8.71 -0.11 9.26
C ALA A 145 8.02 0.84 10.26
N PRO A 146 6.90 0.44 10.89
CA PRO A 146 6.30 1.21 11.96
C PRO A 146 7.26 1.40 13.13
N GLU A 147 7.61 2.64 13.44
CA GLU A 147 8.43 3.01 14.62
C GLU A 147 7.57 3.23 15.85
N TRP A 148 6.28 3.50 15.66
CA TRP A 148 5.29 3.72 16.71
C TRP A 148 3.86 3.46 16.18
N ASN A 149 2.85 3.50 17.06
CA ASN A 149 1.45 3.42 16.66
C ASN A 149 1.04 4.57 15.75
N PHE A 150 0.04 4.36 14.92
CA PHE A 150 -0.45 5.32 13.93
C PHE A 150 0.60 5.70 12.88
N TYR A 151 1.45 4.77 12.48
CA TYR A 151 2.27 4.87 11.28
C TYR A 151 1.40 4.55 10.05
N LYS A 152 1.51 5.33 9.00
CA LYS A 152 0.67 5.24 7.80
C LYS A 152 1.52 4.87 6.59
N ILE A 153 1.05 3.94 5.78
CA ILE A 153 1.68 3.55 4.50
C ILE A 153 0.61 3.63 3.42
N LEU A 154 0.80 4.49 2.42
CA LEU A 154 -0.08 4.61 1.27
C LEU A 154 0.47 3.80 0.11
N ILE A 155 -0.36 2.88 -0.39
CA ILE A 155 -0.11 2.11 -1.60
C ILE A 155 -0.90 2.75 -2.74
N GLY A 156 -0.25 2.93 -3.87
CA GLY A 156 -0.83 3.53 -5.06
C GLY A 156 -1.54 2.51 -5.96
N VAL A 157 -2.14 3.01 -7.03
CA VAL A 157 -2.91 2.23 -8.01
C VAL A 157 -2.12 1.11 -8.69
N ASN A 158 -0.80 1.20 -8.68
CA ASN A 158 0.12 0.19 -9.25
C ASN A 158 0.68 -0.78 -8.19
N GLY A 159 0.16 -0.77 -6.96
CA GLY A 159 0.62 -1.61 -5.86
C GLY A 159 1.95 -1.17 -5.22
N GLN A 160 2.52 -0.04 -5.62
CA GLN A 160 3.77 0.47 -5.07
C GLN A 160 3.52 1.46 -3.93
N VAL A 161 4.47 1.58 -3.00
CA VAL A 161 4.40 2.59 -1.94
C VAL A 161 4.50 3.99 -2.53
N VAL A 162 3.50 4.82 -2.26
CA VAL A 162 3.46 6.25 -2.63
C VAL A 162 4.11 7.11 -1.56
N GLY A 163 3.96 6.71 -0.30
CA GLY A 163 4.53 7.41 0.83
C GLY A 163 4.21 6.77 2.17
N SER A 164 4.97 7.17 3.17
CA SER A 164 4.73 6.76 4.55
C SER A 164 4.84 7.97 5.49
N TRP A 165 4.14 7.91 6.61
CA TRP A 165 4.09 9.00 7.58
C TRP A 165 4.02 8.46 9.01
N GLY A 166 4.89 8.96 9.86
CA GLY A 166 4.91 8.64 11.28
C GLY A 166 3.69 9.15 12.04
N SER A 167 3.62 8.78 13.31
CA SER A 167 2.51 9.01 14.26
C SER A 167 2.09 10.48 14.38
N THR A 168 3.03 11.42 14.33
CA THR A 168 2.76 12.86 14.47
C THR A 168 2.02 13.49 13.29
N THR A 169 2.04 12.82 12.13
CA THR A 169 1.31 13.28 10.94
C THR A 169 -0.16 12.84 11.05
N LYS A 170 -1.07 13.78 11.20
CA LYS A 170 -2.51 13.50 11.25
C LYS A 170 -3.00 12.92 9.90
N PRO A 171 -3.97 11.99 9.89
CA PRO A 171 -4.52 11.41 8.66
C PRO A 171 -5.05 12.44 7.67
N MET A 172 -5.70 13.50 8.16
CA MET A 172 -6.24 14.61 7.35
C MET A 172 -5.20 15.68 6.97
N ALA A 173 -3.90 15.47 7.25
CA ALA A 173 -2.86 16.40 6.86
C ALA A 173 -2.76 16.54 5.33
N GLY A 174 -2.59 17.76 4.84
CA GLY A 174 -2.57 18.07 3.39
C GLY A 174 -1.56 17.25 2.59
N LYS A 175 -0.44 16.82 3.18
CA LYS A 175 0.53 15.94 2.50
C LYS A 175 -0.01 14.53 2.25
N ILE A 176 -0.90 14.02 3.11
CA ILE A 176 -1.55 12.71 2.93
C ILE A 176 -2.71 12.85 1.94
N THR A 177 -3.61 13.82 2.16
CA THR A 177 -4.79 14.00 1.29
C THR A 177 -4.40 14.30 -0.16
N LYS A 178 -3.39 15.15 -0.40
CA LYS A 178 -2.86 15.41 -1.74
C LYS A 178 -2.25 14.16 -2.40
N ALA A 179 -1.54 13.33 -1.63
CA ALA A 179 -1.00 12.07 -2.15
C ALA A 179 -2.13 11.09 -2.55
N ILE A 180 -3.18 11.00 -1.72
CA ILE A 180 -4.37 10.19 -2.01
C ILE A 180 -5.08 10.72 -3.27
N GLU A 181 -5.40 12.01 -3.32
CA GLU A 181 -6.08 12.65 -4.46
C GLU A 181 -5.30 12.45 -5.77
N ALA A 182 -3.97 12.54 -5.72
CA ALA A 182 -3.12 12.28 -6.88
C ALA A 182 -3.15 10.80 -7.34
N GLN A 183 -3.45 9.85 -6.46
CA GLN A 183 -3.62 8.45 -6.85
C GLN A 183 -5.06 8.17 -7.32
N LEU A 184 -6.07 8.73 -6.66
CA LEU A 184 -7.47 8.61 -7.09
C LEU A 184 -7.68 9.17 -8.51
N ALA A 185 -6.99 10.26 -8.87
CA ALA A 185 -7.02 10.80 -10.23
C ALA A 185 -6.42 9.85 -11.30
N LYS A 186 -5.70 8.79 -10.90
CA LYS A 186 -5.14 7.76 -11.79
C LYS A 186 -5.94 6.45 -11.75
N SER A 187 -6.91 6.32 -10.83
CA SER A 187 -7.76 5.13 -10.71
C SER A 187 -8.66 5.01 -11.93
N TYR A 188 -8.82 3.78 -12.41
CA TYR A 188 -9.69 3.46 -13.55
C TYR A 188 -10.95 2.74 -13.06
#